data_661f6f446286ed1501f00726bd797fd8
#
_entry.id   661f6f446286ed1501f00726bd797fd8
#
_cell.length_a   1.000
_cell.length_b   1.000
_cell.length_c   1.000
_cell.angle_alpha   90.00
_cell.angle_beta   90.00
_cell.angle_gamma   90.00
#
_symmetry.space_group_name_H-M   'P 1'
#
loop_
_entity.id
_entity.type
_entity.pdbx_description
1 polymer ?
#
loop_
_entity_poly.entity_id
_entity_poly.type
_entity_poly.pdbx_seq_one_letter_code
_entity_poly.pdbx_strand_id
1 'polypeptide(L)'
;DFYTATLHGQRGRDRVRVVYSRSDERGAAFSERWVIPEHTTSIDEAVRHPETDVVVVGVPNFLHEEAVSAAAAAGKAVLVTKPLGRNAEEARRILETVEKAGVFGGYLEDLCYTPKSLKAVKAVRDGAIGDVTWVRSRETHPGPHSAWFWDGRLTGGGPIIDLGCHCIEIIRNFVGKGNRPLEVMCHTDTLVHPIEDEDNAIALIRFESGAIGQFEVSWTFRGGMDLRDEVAGTHGTIWLNHFLRTGFEMFTAGGSGGYVAEKAETSAGWLFPVGDEVSELGYVDMFSDMFDAIDTGRAPQETLYDGYVVNAIMDTCYRSATSRAWEPVELFEWRGGETPRITGTHDTYEGRVVIKRETLPDGRVKMILKDPESGDFEDVVIAGE
;
A
#
# COMPACT_ATOMS: atom_id res chain seq x y z
N ASP A 1 -6.19 0.44 17.81
CA ASP A 1 -5.70 -0.66 18.64
C ASP A 1 -4.36 -1.21 18.10
N PHE A 2 -4.20 -1.56 16.82
CA PHE A 2 -2.98 -2.15 16.24
C PHE A 2 -1.73 -1.30 16.48
N TYR A 3 -1.78 0.02 16.24
CA TYR A 3 -0.66 0.92 16.50
C TYR A 3 -0.22 0.88 17.97
N THR A 4 -1.19 0.95 18.90
CA THR A 4 -0.87 0.92 20.33
C THR A 4 -0.32 -0.43 20.77
N ALA A 5 -0.86 -1.55 20.25
CA ALA A 5 -0.34 -2.88 20.49
C ALA A 5 1.13 -3.01 20.06
N THR A 6 1.48 -2.39 18.92
CA THR A 6 2.85 -2.37 18.40
C THR A 6 3.76 -1.45 19.21
N LEU A 7 3.30 -0.22 19.49
CA LEU A 7 4.12 0.84 20.09
C LEU A 7 4.34 0.66 21.59
N HIS A 8 3.41 0.03 22.29
CA HIS A 8 3.43 0.00 23.76
C HIS A 8 4.46 -0.98 24.33
N GLY A 9 5.73 -0.61 24.19
CA GLY A 9 6.86 -1.34 24.74
C GLY A 9 7.47 -2.40 23.83
N GLN A 10 7.09 -2.48 22.54
CA GLN A 10 7.62 -3.48 21.63
C GLN A 10 9.14 -3.32 21.39
N ARG A 11 9.63 -2.08 21.24
CA ARG A 11 11.07 -1.78 21.17
C ARG A 11 11.78 -1.72 22.54
N GLY A 12 11.07 -2.04 23.63
CA GLY A 12 11.59 -2.03 24.99
C GLY A 12 11.66 -0.64 25.62
N ARG A 13 11.99 0.41 24.88
CA ARG A 13 12.13 1.80 25.35
C ARG A 13 10.97 2.73 24.95
N ASP A 14 10.32 2.45 23.83
CA ASP A 14 9.25 3.29 23.33
C ASP A 14 7.97 3.15 24.16
N ARG A 15 7.27 4.25 24.40
CA ARG A 15 6.06 4.29 25.22
C ARG A 15 5.07 5.28 24.63
N VAL A 16 3.81 4.90 24.59
CA VAL A 16 2.71 5.86 24.38
C VAL A 16 2.51 6.63 25.68
N ARG A 17 2.73 7.94 25.66
CA ARG A 17 2.67 8.82 26.82
C ARG A 17 1.33 9.49 26.99
N VAL A 18 0.73 9.93 25.91
CA VAL A 18 -0.55 10.61 25.89
C VAL A 18 -1.36 10.19 24.68
N VAL A 19 -2.65 10.10 24.84
CA VAL A 19 -3.61 9.82 23.77
C VAL A 19 -4.56 11.00 23.58
N TYR A 20 -4.73 11.42 22.33
CA TYR A 20 -5.79 12.35 21.94
C TYR A 20 -7.05 11.60 21.55
N SER A 21 -8.20 12.07 22.04
CA SER A 21 -9.52 11.64 21.61
C SER A 21 -10.51 12.79 21.65
N ARG A 22 -11.38 12.97 20.66
CA ARG A 22 -12.45 13.98 20.69
C ARG A 22 -13.48 13.75 21.82
N SER A 23 -13.53 12.55 22.38
CA SER A 23 -14.38 12.21 23.52
C SER A 23 -13.49 11.89 24.72
N ASP A 24 -13.68 12.63 25.80
CA ASP A 24 -12.97 12.41 27.06
C ASP A 24 -13.22 11.00 27.60
N GLU A 25 -14.48 10.55 27.61
CA GLU A 25 -14.85 9.19 28.04
C GLU A 25 -14.12 8.09 27.24
N ARG A 26 -14.06 8.22 25.90
CA ARG A 26 -13.33 7.27 25.05
C ARG A 26 -11.82 7.33 25.26
N GLY A 27 -11.28 8.54 25.43
CA GLY A 27 -9.87 8.74 25.76
C GLY A 27 -9.49 8.07 27.07
N ALA A 28 -10.28 8.28 28.11
CA ALA A 28 -10.09 7.67 29.42
C ALA A 28 -10.15 6.12 29.35
N ALA A 29 -11.20 5.58 28.73
CA ALA A 29 -11.37 4.13 28.58
C ALA A 29 -10.23 3.48 27.76
N PHE A 30 -9.74 4.16 26.72
CA PHE A 30 -8.61 3.69 25.93
C PHE A 30 -7.31 3.71 26.73
N SER A 31 -7.07 4.81 27.47
CA SER A 31 -5.89 4.94 28.32
C SER A 31 -5.86 3.92 29.44
N GLU A 32 -7.00 3.66 30.08
CA GLU A 32 -7.12 2.61 31.11
C GLU A 32 -6.81 1.23 30.52
N ARG A 33 -7.43 0.89 29.40
CA ARG A 33 -7.23 -0.41 28.71
C ARG A 33 -5.76 -0.67 28.36
N TRP A 34 -5.05 0.35 27.86
CA TRP A 34 -3.68 0.22 27.39
C TRP A 34 -2.63 0.67 28.42
N VAL A 35 -3.06 1.06 29.63
CA VAL A 35 -2.18 1.57 30.69
C VAL A 35 -1.36 2.78 30.20
N ILE A 36 -2.00 3.67 29.43
CA ILE A 36 -1.39 4.92 28.96
C ILE A 36 -1.59 5.98 30.08
N PRO A 37 -0.53 6.70 30.49
CA PRO A 37 -0.61 7.60 31.65
C PRO A 37 -1.61 8.73 31.50
N GLU A 38 -1.75 9.29 30.29
CA GLU A 38 -2.52 10.52 30.09
C GLU A 38 -3.38 10.45 28.83
N HIS A 39 -4.51 11.14 28.84
CA HIS A 39 -5.34 11.42 27.66
C HIS A 39 -5.79 12.88 27.68
N THR A 40 -6.11 13.41 26.50
CA THR A 40 -6.62 14.76 26.34
C THR A 40 -7.59 14.86 25.17
N THR A 41 -8.45 15.88 25.21
CA THR A 41 -9.35 16.24 24.09
C THR A 41 -8.78 17.37 23.22
N SER A 42 -7.55 17.80 23.47
CA SER A 42 -6.85 18.85 22.73
C SER A 42 -5.68 18.30 21.96
N ILE A 43 -5.66 18.50 20.63
CA ILE A 43 -4.51 18.15 19.78
C ILE A 43 -3.27 18.93 20.23
N ASP A 44 -3.42 20.23 20.51
CA ASP A 44 -2.30 21.09 20.92
C ASP A 44 -1.67 20.62 22.26
N GLU A 45 -2.45 20.21 23.23
CA GLU A 45 -1.95 19.63 24.47
C GLU A 45 -1.19 18.31 24.22
N ALA A 46 -1.74 17.42 23.40
CA ALA A 46 -1.10 16.14 23.10
C ALA A 46 0.26 16.33 22.42
N VAL A 47 0.34 17.18 21.39
CA VAL A 47 1.60 17.39 20.64
C VAL A 47 2.65 18.15 21.43
N ARG A 48 2.24 19.05 22.37
CA ARG A 48 3.15 19.82 23.23
C ARG A 48 3.53 19.11 24.53
N HIS A 49 3.00 17.90 24.74
CA HIS A 49 3.32 17.17 25.95
C HIS A 49 4.85 17.02 26.10
N PRO A 50 5.43 17.31 27.29
CA PRO A 50 6.89 17.39 27.48
C PRO A 50 7.62 16.09 27.23
N GLU A 51 6.96 14.94 27.42
CA GLU A 51 7.52 13.61 27.20
C GLU A 51 7.13 13.01 25.83
N THR A 52 6.61 13.82 24.90
CA THR A 52 6.32 13.40 23.52
C THR A 52 7.47 13.79 22.61
N ASP A 53 8.13 12.82 21.99
CA ASP A 53 9.17 13.00 20.97
C ASP A 53 8.59 12.85 19.56
N VAL A 54 7.64 11.92 19.41
CA VAL A 54 7.02 11.52 18.14
C VAL A 54 5.50 11.60 18.25
N VAL A 55 4.86 12.18 17.26
CA VAL A 55 3.40 12.23 17.13
C VAL A 55 2.95 11.26 16.05
N VAL A 56 2.14 10.26 16.43
CA VAL A 56 1.50 9.34 15.50
C VAL A 56 0.10 9.87 15.20
N VAL A 57 -0.12 10.32 13.98
CA VAL A 57 -1.39 10.88 13.48
C VAL A 57 -2.24 9.73 12.96
N GLY A 58 -3.13 9.21 13.81
CA GLY A 58 -4.09 8.13 13.50
C GLY A 58 -5.53 8.59 13.70
N VAL A 59 -5.82 9.84 13.34
CA VAL A 59 -7.15 10.46 13.38
C VAL A 59 -7.87 10.33 12.04
N PRO A 60 -9.17 10.64 11.92
CA PRO A 60 -9.86 10.70 10.63
C PRO A 60 -9.17 11.63 9.62
N ASN A 61 -9.22 11.28 8.33
CA ASN A 61 -8.49 11.95 7.24
C ASN A 61 -8.60 13.49 7.27
N PHE A 62 -9.78 14.02 7.51
CA PHE A 62 -10.01 15.47 7.54
C PHE A 62 -9.31 16.21 8.69
N LEU A 63 -8.72 15.50 9.65
CA LEU A 63 -7.93 16.07 10.74
C LEU A 63 -6.42 15.91 10.55
N HIS A 64 -5.95 15.23 9.50
CA HIS A 64 -4.53 14.99 9.29
C HIS A 64 -3.74 16.29 9.18
N GLU A 65 -4.18 17.23 8.35
CA GLU A 65 -3.49 18.51 8.13
C GLU A 65 -3.38 19.34 9.42
N GLU A 66 -4.46 19.39 10.23
CA GLU A 66 -4.47 20.08 11.51
C GLU A 66 -3.47 19.46 12.51
N ALA A 67 -3.56 18.12 12.68
CA ALA A 67 -2.70 17.40 13.62
C ALA A 67 -1.21 17.47 13.22
N VAL A 68 -0.92 17.34 11.93
CA VAL A 68 0.45 17.45 11.39
C VAL A 68 0.99 18.87 11.60
N SER A 69 0.18 19.89 11.30
CA SER A 69 0.60 21.30 11.48
C SER A 69 0.91 21.62 12.93
N ALA A 70 0.09 21.14 13.86
CA ALA A 70 0.32 21.33 15.29
C ALA A 70 1.60 20.59 15.76
N ALA A 71 1.81 19.35 15.34
CA ALA A 71 2.99 18.56 15.69
C ALA A 71 4.29 19.16 15.12
N ALA A 72 4.28 19.55 13.84
CA ALA A 72 5.41 20.20 13.19
C ALA A 72 5.76 21.55 13.84
N ALA A 73 4.76 22.37 14.19
CA ALA A 73 4.96 23.62 14.91
C ALA A 73 5.51 23.41 16.34
N ALA A 74 5.23 22.26 16.95
CA ALA A 74 5.81 21.86 18.24
C ALA A 74 7.21 21.24 18.12
N GLY A 75 7.76 21.13 16.90
CA GLY A 75 9.10 20.55 16.63
C GLY A 75 9.17 19.03 16.83
N LYS A 76 8.03 18.34 16.73
CA LYS A 76 7.96 16.88 16.94
C LYS A 76 8.13 16.13 15.63
N ALA A 77 8.73 14.94 15.68
CA ALA A 77 8.67 13.99 14.59
C ALA A 77 7.20 13.58 14.33
N VAL A 78 6.82 13.42 13.05
CA VAL A 78 5.43 13.17 12.66
C VAL A 78 5.34 11.89 11.85
N LEU A 79 4.52 10.97 12.28
CA LEU A 79 4.17 9.74 11.56
C LEU A 79 2.69 9.81 11.21
N VAL A 80 2.35 9.79 9.92
CA VAL A 80 0.97 10.01 9.45
C VAL A 80 0.42 8.73 8.82
N THR A 81 -0.76 8.30 9.29
CA THR A 81 -1.44 7.13 8.71
C THR A 81 -1.93 7.41 7.28
N LYS A 82 -2.17 6.34 6.55
CA LYS A 82 -2.79 6.37 5.23
C LYS A 82 -4.29 6.75 5.29
N PRO A 83 -4.83 7.36 4.23
CA PRO A 83 -4.12 8.10 3.20
C PRO A 83 -3.47 9.35 3.78
N LEU A 84 -2.45 9.92 3.13
CA LEU A 84 -1.76 11.10 3.68
C LEU A 84 -2.72 12.29 3.82
N GLY A 85 -3.56 12.52 2.81
CA GLY A 85 -4.60 13.55 2.79
C GLY A 85 -5.85 13.04 2.07
N ARG A 86 -6.93 13.82 2.09
CA ARG A 86 -8.16 13.51 1.35
C ARG A 86 -8.00 13.67 -0.17
N ASN A 87 -6.99 14.40 -0.60
CA ASN A 87 -6.62 14.66 -1.99
C ASN A 87 -5.14 15.07 -2.09
N ALA A 88 -4.62 15.17 -3.31
CA ALA A 88 -3.22 15.52 -3.55
C ALA A 88 -2.83 16.90 -3.02
N GLU A 89 -3.73 17.88 -3.02
CA GLU A 89 -3.45 19.22 -2.53
C GLU A 89 -3.28 19.26 -1.00
N GLU A 90 -4.11 18.52 -0.26
CA GLU A 90 -3.93 18.35 1.20
C GLU A 90 -2.63 17.59 1.50
N ALA A 91 -2.37 16.50 0.79
CA ALA A 91 -1.15 15.72 0.96
C ALA A 91 0.10 16.57 0.67
N ARG A 92 0.06 17.44 -0.35
CA ARG A 92 1.13 18.40 -0.65
C ARG A 92 1.35 19.39 0.49
N ARG A 93 0.28 19.99 1.04
CA ARG A 93 0.40 20.93 2.16
C ARG A 93 0.96 20.26 3.41
N ILE A 94 0.57 19.01 3.70
CA ILE A 94 1.12 18.22 4.79
C ILE A 94 2.63 18.01 4.59
N LEU A 95 3.05 17.57 3.41
CA LEU A 95 4.45 17.37 3.05
C LEU A 95 5.26 18.67 3.22
N GLU A 96 4.82 19.77 2.58
CA GLU A 96 5.48 21.06 2.66
C GLU A 96 5.58 21.61 4.09
N THR A 97 4.55 21.37 4.92
CA THR A 97 4.53 21.80 6.32
C THR A 97 5.63 21.11 7.14
N VAL A 98 5.76 19.80 6.98
CA VAL A 98 6.79 19.01 7.68
C VAL A 98 8.18 19.35 7.19
N GLU A 99 8.38 19.46 5.88
CA GLU A 99 9.67 19.85 5.28
C GLU A 99 10.09 21.26 5.71
N LYS A 100 9.18 22.22 5.70
CA LYS A 100 9.44 23.59 6.15
C LYS A 100 9.81 23.68 7.63
N ALA A 101 9.19 22.84 8.46
CA ALA A 101 9.51 22.77 9.89
C ALA A 101 10.86 22.06 10.15
N GLY A 102 11.40 21.33 9.18
CA GLY A 102 12.64 20.57 9.31
C GLY A 102 12.56 19.41 10.32
N VAL A 103 11.37 18.88 10.55
CA VAL A 103 11.15 17.74 11.44
C VAL A 103 11.06 16.44 10.64
N PHE A 104 11.28 15.30 11.30
CA PHE A 104 11.12 14.01 10.65
C PHE A 104 9.66 13.76 10.27
N GLY A 105 9.43 13.23 9.07
CA GLY A 105 8.13 12.82 8.57
C GLY A 105 8.15 11.41 8.00
N GLY A 106 7.19 10.57 8.43
CA GLY A 106 7.01 9.21 7.92
C GLY A 106 5.55 8.96 7.54
N TYR A 107 5.35 8.16 6.49
CA TYR A 107 4.05 7.73 6.00
C TYR A 107 3.79 6.30 6.43
N LEU A 108 2.71 6.08 7.18
CA LEU A 108 2.39 4.79 7.76
C LEU A 108 1.53 3.96 6.78
N GLU A 109 2.21 3.33 5.83
CA GLU A 109 1.63 2.41 4.84
C GLU A 109 2.02 0.97 5.22
N ASP A 110 1.24 0.36 6.11
CA ASP A 110 1.55 -0.91 6.75
C ASP A 110 1.68 -2.09 5.78
N LEU A 111 0.85 -2.18 4.73
CA LEU A 111 0.86 -3.32 3.81
C LEU A 111 2.16 -3.44 2.99
N CYS A 112 2.90 -2.35 2.82
CA CYS A 112 4.25 -2.38 2.23
C CYS A 112 5.29 -3.02 3.16
N TYR A 113 4.97 -3.16 4.44
CA TYR A 113 5.84 -3.76 5.45
C TYR A 113 5.42 -5.17 5.89
N THR A 114 4.40 -5.76 5.25
CA THR A 114 4.10 -7.17 5.58
C THR A 114 5.35 -8.02 5.35
N PRO A 115 5.61 -9.05 6.18
CA PRO A 115 6.79 -9.90 5.99
C PRO A 115 6.88 -10.51 4.60
N LYS A 116 5.74 -10.80 3.98
CA LYS A 116 5.65 -11.32 2.60
C LYS A 116 6.04 -10.26 1.57
N SER A 117 5.50 -9.02 1.71
CA SER A 117 5.84 -7.90 0.82
C SER A 117 7.33 -7.55 0.90
N LEU A 118 7.88 -7.41 2.10
CA LEU A 118 9.31 -7.12 2.29
C LEU A 118 10.21 -8.16 1.60
N LYS A 119 9.89 -9.45 1.78
CA LYS A 119 10.64 -10.53 1.15
C LYS A 119 10.50 -10.52 -0.37
N ALA A 120 9.30 -10.28 -0.89
CA ALA A 120 9.03 -10.24 -2.32
C ALA A 120 9.70 -9.04 -3.00
N VAL A 121 9.58 -7.83 -2.42
CA VAL A 121 10.26 -6.63 -2.92
C VAL A 121 11.77 -6.80 -2.92
N LYS A 122 12.34 -7.43 -1.86
CA LYS A 122 13.75 -7.76 -1.84
C LYS A 122 14.13 -8.71 -2.99
N ALA A 123 13.36 -9.76 -3.24
CA ALA A 123 13.62 -10.69 -4.34
C ALA A 123 13.59 -9.98 -5.71
N VAL A 124 12.63 -9.05 -5.91
CA VAL A 124 12.58 -8.22 -7.13
C VAL A 124 13.83 -7.35 -7.25
N ARG A 125 14.23 -6.66 -6.19
CA ARG A 125 15.45 -5.82 -6.16
C ARG A 125 16.73 -6.62 -6.40
N ASP A 126 16.77 -7.87 -5.96
CA ASP A 126 17.87 -8.80 -6.20
C ASP A 126 17.86 -9.39 -7.63
N GLY A 127 16.87 -9.03 -8.48
CA GLY A 127 16.78 -9.44 -9.88
C GLY A 127 16.15 -10.82 -10.11
N ALA A 128 15.52 -11.43 -9.11
CA ALA A 128 15.02 -12.81 -9.17
C ALA A 128 13.99 -13.06 -10.29
N ILE A 129 13.23 -12.02 -10.70
CA ILE A 129 12.24 -12.12 -11.78
C ILE A 129 12.56 -11.23 -13.00
N GLY A 130 13.76 -10.65 -13.04
CA GLY A 130 14.15 -9.69 -14.07
C GLY A 130 13.42 -8.35 -13.95
N ASP A 131 13.22 -7.64 -15.06
CA ASP A 131 12.51 -6.37 -15.09
C ASP A 131 11.01 -6.58 -14.85
N VAL A 132 10.44 -5.83 -13.93
CA VAL A 132 9.00 -5.90 -13.62
C VAL A 132 8.20 -5.26 -14.75
N THR A 133 7.32 -6.05 -15.37
CA THR A 133 6.48 -5.63 -16.49
C THR A 133 5.04 -5.34 -16.09
N TRP A 134 4.54 -6.07 -15.08
CA TRP A 134 3.17 -5.96 -14.63
C TRP A 134 3.07 -6.20 -13.12
N VAL A 135 2.29 -5.36 -12.43
CA VAL A 135 1.91 -5.57 -11.03
C VAL A 135 0.40 -5.45 -10.91
N ARG A 136 -0.24 -6.44 -10.29
CA ARG A 136 -1.64 -6.37 -9.89
C ARG A 136 -1.73 -6.39 -8.38
N SER A 137 -2.49 -5.47 -7.80
CA SER A 137 -2.80 -5.44 -6.38
C SER A 137 -4.31 -5.39 -6.18
N ARG A 138 -4.80 -6.11 -5.19
CA ARG A 138 -6.23 -6.18 -4.88
C ARG A 138 -6.45 -6.05 -3.40
N GLU A 139 -7.37 -5.17 -3.02
CA GLU A 139 -7.88 -5.11 -1.66
C GLU A 139 -9.39 -4.95 -1.66
N THR A 140 -10.09 -5.91 -1.04
CA THR A 140 -11.55 -5.90 -0.97
C THR A 140 -12.02 -6.42 0.37
N HIS A 141 -13.07 -5.80 0.91
CA HIS A 141 -13.70 -6.21 2.17
C HIS A 141 -15.17 -5.70 2.24
N PRO A 142 -15.96 -6.05 3.31
CA PRO A 142 -17.36 -5.66 3.41
C PRO A 142 -17.63 -4.19 3.73
N GLY A 143 -16.63 -3.34 3.73
CA GLY A 143 -16.74 -1.91 4.03
C GLY A 143 -16.18 -1.50 5.40
N PRO A 144 -16.06 -0.19 5.65
CA PRO A 144 -15.48 0.34 6.88
C PRO A 144 -16.41 0.21 8.09
N HIS A 145 -15.80 0.16 9.29
CA HIS A 145 -16.54 0.03 10.56
C HIS A 145 -17.05 1.34 11.12
N SER A 146 -16.47 2.48 10.75
CA SER A 146 -16.76 3.78 11.33
C SER A 146 -17.69 4.60 10.44
N ALA A 147 -18.70 5.23 11.02
CA ALA A 147 -19.70 6.00 10.27
C ALA A 147 -19.11 7.13 9.42
N TRP A 148 -18.03 7.77 9.86
CA TRP A 148 -17.39 8.87 9.12
C TRP A 148 -16.73 8.42 7.81
N PHE A 149 -16.37 7.15 7.69
CA PHE A 149 -15.81 6.59 6.46
C PHE A 149 -16.82 6.54 5.28
N TRP A 150 -18.11 6.61 5.59
CA TRP A 150 -19.18 6.59 4.58
C TRP A 150 -19.51 7.99 4.04
N ASP A 151 -18.76 9.02 4.43
CA ASP A 151 -18.94 10.42 4.01
C ASP A 151 -17.66 10.90 3.31
N GLY A 152 -17.67 10.97 1.97
CA GLY A 152 -16.54 11.38 1.16
C GLY A 152 -16.03 12.80 1.44
N ARG A 153 -16.86 13.67 2.03
CA ARG A 153 -16.41 14.98 2.48
C ARG A 153 -15.38 14.87 3.62
N LEU A 154 -15.46 13.80 4.39
CA LEU A 154 -14.56 13.51 5.52
C LEU A 154 -13.39 12.61 5.12
N THR A 155 -13.61 11.70 4.20
CA THR A 155 -12.62 10.71 3.74
C THR A 155 -11.82 11.18 2.53
N GLY A 156 -12.44 11.89 1.60
CA GLY A 156 -11.92 12.26 0.28
C GLY A 156 -12.45 11.37 -0.85
N GLY A 157 -13.26 10.33 -0.54
CA GLY A 157 -13.85 9.37 -1.46
C GLY A 157 -14.11 8.02 -0.81
N GLY A 158 -14.39 7.02 -1.60
CA GLY A 158 -14.70 5.64 -1.19
C GLY A 158 -13.46 4.73 -1.13
N PRO A 159 -13.56 3.47 -1.63
CA PRO A 159 -12.48 2.50 -1.57
C PRO A 159 -11.21 2.89 -2.32
N ILE A 160 -11.21 3.82 -3.28
CA ILE A 160 -9.96 4.33 -3.85
C ILE A 160 -9.11 4.98 -2.76
N ILE A 161 -9.73 5.81 -1.92
CA ILE A 161 -9.04 6.51 -0.82
C ILE A 161 -8.66 5.56 0.30
N ASP A 162 -9.55 4.63 0.66
CA ASP A 162 -9.36 3.71 1.80
C ASP A 162 -8.40 2.56 1.48
N LEU A 163 -8.58 1.91 0.33
CA LEU A 163 -7.89 0.68 -0.07
C LEU A 163 -6.93 0.91 -1.25
N GLY A 164 -7.30 1.81 -2.16
CA GLY A 164 -6.49 2.13 -3.34
C GLY A 164 -5.13 2.72 -2.96
N CYS A 165 -5.03 3.44 -1.85
CA CYS A 165 -3.76 3.96 -1.35
C CYS A 165 -2.76 2.83 -1.09
N HIS A 166 -3.19 1.73 -0.47
CA HIS A 166 -2.38 0.54 -0.25
C HIS A 166 -1.93 -0.09 -1.57
N CYS A 167 -2.90 -0.39 -2.44
CA CYS A 167 -2.63 -1.03 -3.73
C CYS A 167 -1.65 -0.21 -4.59
N ILE A 168 -1.82 1.11 -4.64
CA ILE A 168 -0.96 2.01 -5.41
C ILE A 168 0.47 1.98 -4.87
N GLU A 169 0.64 2.05 -3.55
CA GLU A 169 1.99 2.06 -2.97
C GLU A 169 2.67 0.69 -3.07
N ILE A 170 1.93 -0.41 -2.93
CA ILE A 170 2.43 -1.76 -3.22
C ILE A 170 2.93 -1.86 -4.67
N ILE A 171 2.14 -1.38 -5.64
CA ILE A 171 2.53 -1.34 -7.05
C ILE A 171 3.82 -0.53 -7.22
N ARG A 172 3.92 0.66 -6.61
CA ARG A 172 5.10 1.52 -6.69
C ARG A 172 6.34 0.85 -6.06
N ASN A 173 6.18 0.13 -4.97
CA ASN A 173 7.27 -0.63 -4.35
C ASN A 173 7.83 -1.72 -5.28
N PHE A 174 6.97 -2.43 -6.03
CA PHE A 174 7.40 -3.46 -6.96
C PHE A 174 7.98 -2.92 -8.27
N VAL A 175 7.36 -1.92 -8.87
CA VAL A 175 7.91 -1.31 -10.11
C VAL A 175 9.12 -0.42 -9.85
N GLY A 176 9.38 -0.10 -8.57
CA GLY A 176 10.41 0.83 -8.11
C GLY A 176 9.89 2.25 -7.98
N LYS A 177 10.06 2.85 -6.80
CA LYS A 177 9.55 4.20 -6.48
C LYS A 177 10.17 5.32 -7.31
N GLY A 178 11.34 5.10 -7.90
CA GLY A 178 11.96 6.00 -8.89
C GLY A 178 11.32 5.94 -10.27
N ASN A 179 10.41 5.00 -10.53
CA ASN A 179 9.72 4.84 -11.80
C ASN A 179 8.48 5.75 -11.85
N ARG A 180 8.52 6.77 -12.69
CA ARG A 180 7.50 7.83 -12.73
C ARG A 180 6.14 7.29 -13.20
N PRO A 181 5.05 7.48 -12.43
CA PRO A 181 3.70 7.25 -12.94
C PRO A 181 3.35 8.32 -13.97
N LEU A 182 2.88 7.92 -15.14
CA LEU A 182 2.62 8.82 -16.26
C LEU A 182 1.13 9.17 -16.39
N GLU A 183 0.29 8.16 -16.40
CA GLU A 183 -1.15 8.32 -16.63
C GLU A 183 -1.94 7.16 -16.02
N VAL A 184 -3.22 7.38 -15.77
CA VAL A 184 -4.15 6.43 -15.17
C VAL A 184 -5.40 6.29 -16.04
N MET A 185 -5.92 5.05 -16.14
CA MET A 185 -7.26 4.74 -16.61
C MET A 185 -8.03 4.08 -15.47
N CYS A 186 -9.17 4.66 -15.08
CA CYS A 186 -9.94 4.19 -13.94
C CYS A 186 -11.43 4.11 -14.27
N HIS A 187 -12.08 3.09 -13.69
CA HIS A 187 -13.54 2.97 -13.64
C HIS A 187 -13.98 2.87 -12.18
N THR A 188 -15.02 3.62 -11.83
CA THR A 188 -15.65 3.60 -10.51
C THR A 188 -17.15 3.38 -10.67
N ASP A 189 -17.78 2.73 -9.68
CA ASP A 189 -19.23 2.62 -9.61
C ASP A 189 -19.69 2.49 -8.15
N THR A 190 -20.97 2.79 -7.90
CA THR A 190 -21.65 2.59 -6.62
C THR A 190 -22.74 1.55 -6.83
N LEU A 191 -22.46 0.31 -6.50
CA LEU A 191 -23.29 -0.84 -6.89
C LEU A 191 -24.17 -1.38 -5.77
N VAL A 192 -23.76 -1.24 -4.52
CA VAL A 192 -24.40 -1.93 -3.39
C VAL A 192 -24.80 -0.96 -2.28
N HIS A 193 -23.92 -0.06 -1.88
CA HIS A 193 -24.17 0.82 -0.75
C HIS A 193 -24.90 2.10 -1.17
N PRO A 194 -25.88 2.59 -0.39
CA PRO A 194 -26.59 3.84 -0.70
C PRO A 194 -25.77 5.06 -0.27
N ILE A 195 -24.60 5.25 -0.88
CA ILE A 195 -23.66 6.35 -0.63
C ILE A 195 -23.44 7.16 -1.91
N GLU A 196 -22.86 8.36 -1.78
CA GLU A 196 -22.59 9.25 -2.92
C GLU A 196 -21.28 8.91 -3.63
N ASP A 197 -20.30 8.37 -2.88
CA ASP A 197 -18.99 7.97 -3.39
C ASP A 197 -19.04 6.57 -4.00
N GLU A 198 -17.97 6.16 -4.66
CA GLU A 198 -17.83 4.81 -5.20
C GLU A 198 -17.76 3.76 -4.09
N ASP A 199 -18.26 2.54 -4.34
CA ASP A 199 -18.04 1.37 -3.51
C ASP A 199 -17.25 0.27 -4.23
N ASN A 200 -16.92 0.51 -5.51
CA ASN A 200 -16.08 -0.35 -6.36
C ASN A 200 -15.22 0.49 -7.29
N ALA A 201 -13.96 0.08 -7.47
CA ALA A 201 -13.08 0.69 -8.48
C ALA A 201 -12.08 -0.31 -9.03
N ILE A 202 -11.67 -0.07 -10.29
CA ILE A 202 -10.55 -0.73 -10.95
C ILE A 202 -9.76 0.30 -11.75
N ALA A 203 -8.43 0.24 -11.69
CA ALA A 203 -7.57 1.16 -12.42
C ALA A 203 -6.34 0.50 -13.01
N LEU A 204 -5.81 1.13 -14.07
CA LEU A 204 -4.53 0.87 -14.69
C LEU A 204 -3.63 2.10 -14.56
N ILE A 205 -2.38 1.91 -14.18
CA ILE A 205 -1.36 2.95 -14.04
C ILE A 205 -0.24 2.64 -15.02
N ARG A 206 0.09 3.57 -15.91
CA ARG A 206 1.26 3.45 -16.78
C ARG A 206 2.47 4.15 -16.17
N PHE A 207 3.61 3.44 -16.19
CA PHE A 207 4.88 3.96 -15.70
C PHE A 207 5.86 4.28 -16.84
N GLU A 208 6.84 5.12 -16.56
CA GLU A 208 7.85 5.59 -17.53
C GLU A 208 8.64 4.44 -18.17
N SER A 209 8.98 3.41 -17.38
CA SER A 209 9.63 2.19 -17.88
C SER A 209 8.80 1.41 -18.92
N GLY A 210 7.50 1.67 -19.01
CA GLY A 210 6.52 0.86 -19.75
C GLY A 210 5.83 -0.19 -18.90
N ALA A 211 6.21 -0.37 -17.64
CA ALA A 211 5.49 -1.24 -16.71
C ALA A 211 4.05 -0.76 -16.49
N ILE A 212 3.16 -1.70 -16.21
CA ILE A 212 1.75 -1.44 -15.92
C ILE A 212 1.45 -1.88 -14.49
N GLY A 213 0.87 -0.97 -13.70
CA GLY A 213 0.18 -1.30 -12.46
C GLY A 213 -1.31 -1.46 -12.71
N GLN A 214 -1.93 -2.44 -12.06
CA GLN A 214 -3.38 -2.60 -11.99
C GLN A 214 -3.80 -2.74 -10.56
N PHE A 215 -4.88 -2.06 -10.15
CA PHE A 215 -5.49 -2.38 -8.88
C PHE A 215 -7.00 -2.52 -9.00
N GLU A 216 -7.60 -3.29 -8.09
CA GLU A 216 -9.04 -3.36 -7.88
C GLU A 216 -9.36 -3.26 -6.39
N VAL A 217 -10.32 -2.43 -6.04
CA VAL A 217 -10.74 -2.17 -4.66
C VAL A 217 -12.25 -2.18 -4.53
N SER A 218 -12.75 -2.70 -3.41
CA SER A 218 -14.20 -2.78 -3.21
C SER A 218 -14.58 -2.90 -1.74
N TRP A 219 -15.68 -2.25 -1.38
CA TRP A 219 -16.37 -2.40 -0.10
C TRP A 219 -17.55 -3.40 -0.18
N THR A 220 -17.74 -4.08 -1.31
CA THR A 220 -18.92 -4.94 -1.55
C THR A 220 -18.62 -6.43 -1.44
N PHE A 221 -17.37 -6.82 -1.20
CA PHE A 221 -17.00 -8.21 -1.07
C PHE A 221 -17.34 -8.76 0.31
N ARG A 222 -17.91 -9.96 0.33
CA ARG A 222 -18.31 -10.66 1.54
C ARG A 222 -17.34 -11.79 1.90
N GLY A 223 -17.25 -12.10 3.19
CA GLY A 223 -16.44 -13.21 3.69
C GLY A 223 -15.07 -12.82 4.25
N GLY A 224 -14.84 -11.54 4.51
CA GLY A 224 -13.61 -11.01 5.11
C GLY A 224 -12.79 -10.17 4.14
N MET A 225 -11.53 -9.95 4.49
CA MET A 225 -10.57 -9.21 3.66
C MET A 225 -9.95 -10.14 2.61
N ASP A 226 -9.91 -9.69 1.36
CA ASP A 226 -9.19 -10.37 0.28
C ASP A 226 -8.09 -9.44 -0.25
N LEU A 227 -6.86 -9.67 0.21
CA LEU A 227 -5.66 -8.91 -0.14
C LEU A 227 -4.70 -9.81 -0.90
N ARG A 228 -4.44 -9.48 -2.17
CA ARG A 228 -3.60 -10.28 -3.05
C ARG A 228 -2.79 -9.40 -3.99
N ASP A 229 -1.52 -9.79 -4.19
CA ASP A 229 -0.65 -9.16 -5.16
C ASP A 229 -0.09 -10.18 -6.14
N GLU A 230 0.11 -9.75 -7.37
CA GLU A 230 0.72 -10.51 -8.45
C GLU A 230 1.74 -9.63 -9.16
N VAL A 231 2.96 -10.13 -9.29
CA VAL A 231 4.06 -9.42 -9.95
C VAL A 231 4.60 -10.28 -11.06
N ALA A 232 4.59 -9.78 -12.29
CA ALA A 232 5.21 -10.42 -13.43
C ALA A 232 6.44 -9.63 -13.87
N GLY A 233 7.52 -10.34 -14.06
CA GLY A 233 8.76 -9.84 -14.62
C GLY A 233 9.19 -10.60 -15.87
N THR A 234 10.27 -10.17 -16.51
CA THR A 234 10.79 -10.79 -17.73
C THR A 234 11.28 -12.23 -17.54
N HIS A 235 11.58 -12.63 -16.29
CA HIS A 235 12.14 -13.95 -15.95
C HIS A 235 11.33 -14.73 -14.91
N GLY A 236 10.24 -14.18 -14.38
CA GLY A 236 9.48 -14.88 -13.35
C GLY A 236 8.22 -14.16 -12.89
N THR A 237 7.52 -14.77 -11.94
CA THR A 237 6.27 -14.28 -11.38
C THR A 237 6.24 -14.52 -9.88
N ILE A 238 5.63 -13.59 -9.13
CA ILE A 238 5.39 -13.70 -7.69
C ILE A 238 3.88 -13.56 -7.45
N TRP A 239 3.33 -14.40 -6.58
CA TRP A 239 1.97 -14.26 -6.04
C TRP A 239 2.04 -14.13 -4.53
N LEU A 240 1.33 -13.15 -4.00
CA LEU A 240 1.15 -12.93 -2.56
C LEU A 240 -0.32 -13.06 -2.19
N ASN A 241 -0.58 -13.69 -1.07
CA ASN A 241 -1.89 -13.74 -0.44
C ASN A 241 -1.71 -13.39 1.04
N HIS A 242 -2.28 -12.25 1.46
CA HIS A 242 -2.02 -11.71 2.78
C HIS A 242 -3.02 -12.18 3.83
N PHE A 243 -4.27 -12.44 3.44
CA PHE A 243 -5.35 -12.73 4.37
C PHE A 243 -5.99 -14.09 4.12
N LEU A 244 -6.79 -14.22 3.06
CA LEU A 244 -7.47 -15.46 2.76
C LEU A 244 -6.47 -16.52 2.31
N ARG A 245 -6.68 -17.79 2.74
CA ARG A 245 -5.87 -18.96 2.33
C ARG A 245 -4.38 -18.80 2.66
N THR A 246 -4.10 -18.28 3.86
CA THR A 246 -2.72 -18.16 4.35
C THR A 246 -2.19 -19.45 4.99
N GLY A 247 -2.97 -20.54 4.93
CA GLY A 247 -2.60 -21.86 5.44
C GLY A 247 -3.35 -22.29 6.72
N PHE A 248 -4.19 -21.41 7.27
CA PHE A 248 -5.12 -21.74 8.34
C PHE A 248 -6.56 -21.55 7.90
N GLU A 249 -7.24 -22.64 7.61
CA GLU A 249 -8.66 -22.65 7.24
C GLU A 249 -9.40 -23.54 8.24
N MET A 250 -10.51 -23.08 8.77
CA MET A 250 -11.31 -23.80 9.77
C MET A 250 -12.78 -23.77 9.40
N PHE A 251 -13.46 -24.92 9.51
CA PHE A 251 -14.91 -24.97 9.47
C PHE A 251 -15.48 -25.19 10.86
N THR A 252 -16.46 -24.38 11.27
CA THR A 252 -17.20 -24.57 12.51
C THR A 252 -18.69 -24.35 12.30
N ALA A 253 -19.50 -25.31 12.76
CA ALA A 253 -20.96 -25.20 12.71
C ALA A 253 -21.53 -24.35 13.87
N GLY A 254 -20.85 -24.34 15.01
CA GLY A 254 -21.31 -23.69 16.25
C GLY A 254 -20.71 -22.33 16.55
N GLY A 255 -19.82 -21.83 15.68
CA GLY A 255 -19.07 -20.61 15.90
C GLY A 255 -17.72 -20.83 16.61
N SER A 256 -16.77 -19.91 16.37
CA SER A 256 -15.41 -19.96 16.94
C SER A 256 -15.34 -19.55 18.41
N GLY A 257 -16.41 -18.97 18.94
CA GLY A 257 -16.46 -18.49 20.33
C GLY A 257 -15.70 -17.18 20.57
N GLY A 258 -15.19 -16.51 19.54
CA GLY A 258 -14.43 -15.26 19.69
C GLY A 258 -14.07 -14.59 18.37
N TYR A 259 -13.10 -13.69 18.46
CA TYR A 259 -12.52 -12.98 17.33
C TYR A 259 -11.86 -13.96 16.34
N VAL A 260 -12.07 -13.74 15.05
CA VAL A 260 -11.53 -14.59 13.97
C VAL A 260 -10.39 -13.89 13.24
N ALA A 261 -10.69 -12.76 12.62
CA ALA A 261 -9.75 -11.91 11.89
C ALA A 261 -10.41 -10.56 11.59
N GLU A 262 -9.63 -9.57 11.22
CA GLU A 262 -10.11 -8.25 10.77
C GLU A 262 -11.11 -8.41 9.62
N LYS A 263 -12.22 -7.66 9.67
CA LYS A 263 -13.31 -7.71 8.69
C LYS A 263 -14.04 -9.07 8.55
N ALA A 264 -13.78 -10.07 9.41
CA ALA A 264 -14.57 -11.28 9.41
C ALA A 264 -16.03 -10.99 9.76
N GLU A 265 -16.96 -11.35 8.86
CA GLU A 265 -18.41 -11.08 9.02
C GLU A 265 -19.13 -12.14 9.86
N THR A 266 -18.51 -13.29 10.09
CA THR A 266 -19.11 -14.41 10.79
C THR A 266 -18.09 -15.12 11.68
N SER A 267 -18.57 -15.74 12.74
CA SER A 267 -17.79 -16.66 13.58
C SER A 267 -18.13 -18.13 13.33
N ALA A 268 -18.96 -18.44 12.34
CA ALA A 268 -19.38 -19.80 11.98
C ALA A 268 -19.31 -20.03 10.46
N GLY A 269 -19.21 -21.29 10.05
CA GLY A 269 -18.96 -21.67 8.66
C GLY A 269 -17.47 -21.83 8.39
N TRP A 270 -17.03 -21.56 7.16
CA TRP A 270 -15.63 -21.48 6.80
C TRP A 270 -15.02 -20.16 7.29
N LEU A 271 -13.97 -20.25 8.07
CA LEU A 271 -13.24 -19.15 8.68
C LEU A 271 -11.77 -19.21 8.25
N PHE A 272 -11.14 -18.03 8.16
CA PHE A 272 -9.75 -17.86 7.76
C PHE A 272 -9.00 -17.05 8.83
N PRO A 273 -8.68 -17.66 9.99
CA PRO A 273 -8.00 -16.97 11.08
C PRO A 273 -6.58 -16.54 10.67
N VAL A 274 -6.14 -15.40 11.16
CA VAL A 274 -4.77 -14.92 11.05
C VAL A 274 -4.08 -15.12 12.39
N GLY A 275 -2.85 -15.61 12.38
CA GLY A 275 -2.16 -16.00 13.61
C GLY A 275 -1.74 -14.81 14.45
N ASP A 276 -1.06 -13.84 13.83
CA ASP A 276 -0.62 -12.59 14.44
C ASP A 276 -0.84 -11.44 13.46
N GLU A 277 -2.00 -10.81 13.54
CA GLU A 277 -2.37 -9.72 12.62
C GLU A 277 -1.44 -8.50 12.73
N VAL A 278 -0.91 -8.21 13.90
CA VAL A 278 -0.01 -7.06 14.09
C VAL A 278 1.27 -7.23 13.28
N SER A 279 1.84 -8.45 13.31
CA SER A 279 3.02 -8.78 12.51
C SER A 279 2.68 -9.04 11.04
N GLU A 280 1.63 -9.83 10.77
CA GLU A 280 1.25 -10.24 9.41
C GLU A 280 0.80 -9.05 8.54
N LEU A 281 0.22 -8.01 9.14
CA LEU A 281 -0.16 -6.77 8.48
C LEU A 281 0.95 -5.69 8.46
N GLY A 282 2.16 -6.04 8.91
CA GLY A 282 3.34 -5.18 8.74
C GLY A 282 3.55 -4.09 9.79
N TYR A 283 2.68 -3.94 10.79
CA TYR A 283 2.79 -2.87 11.78
C TYR A 283 4.10 -2.89 12.57
N VAL A 284 4.60 -4.10 12.88
CA VAL A 284 5.86 -4.28 13.61
C VAL A 284 7.06 -3.75 12.83
N ASP A 285 7.19 -4.18 11.58
CA ASP A 285 8.30 -3.77 10.71
C ASP A 285 8.18 -2.30 10.30
N MET A 286 6.95 -1.81 10.06
CA MET A 286 6.69 -0.40 9.77
C MET A 286 7.17 0.52 10.88
N PHE A 287 6.74 0.31 12.13
CA PHE A 287 7.18 1.15 13.23
C PHE A 287 8.66 0.98 13.57
N SER A 288 9.22 -0.22 13.38
CA SER A 288 10.65 -0.44 13.53
C SER A 288 11.46 0.37 12.52
N ASP A 289 11.05 0.38 11.25
CA ASP A 289 11.69 1.20 10.23
C ASP A 289 11.60 2.70 10.54
N MET A 290 10.41 3.18 10.93
CA MET A 290 10.17 4.60 11.27
C MET A 290 11.06 5.06 12.43
N PHE A 291 11.10 4.31 13.53
CA PHE A 291 11.91 4.69 14.69
C PHE A 291 13.42 4.52 14.46
N ASP A 292 13.83 3.49 13.72
CA ASP A 292 15.23 3.35 13.32
C ASP A 292 15.66 4.48 12.38
N ALA A 293 14.76 4.95 11.51
CA ALA A 293 15.01 6.10 10.66
C ALA A 293 15.16 7.40 11.49
N ILE A 294 14.30 7.61 12.49
CA ILE A 294 14.44 8.74 13.45
C ILE A 294 15.78 8.66 14.20
N ASP A 295 16.11 7.50 14.76
CA ASP A 295 17.30 7.31 15.58
C ASP A 295 18.61 7.49 14.80
N THR A 296 18.60 7.14 13.50
CA THR A 296 19.79 7.16 12.63
C THR A 296 19.86 8.37 11.70
N GLY A 297 18.78 9.16 11.62
CA GLY A 297 18.69 10.32 10.71
C GLY A 297 18.60 9.95 9.22
N ARG A 298 18.19 8.72 8.88
CA ARG A 298 17.93 8.28 7.51
C ARG A 298 16.48 8.53 7.10
N ALA A 299 16.20 8.46 5.81
CA ALA A 299 14.80 8.40 5.34
C ALA A 299 14.20 7.02 5.68
N PRO A 300 12.90 6.96 6.03
CA PRO A 300 12.17 5.68 6.15
C PRO A 300 11.90 5.09 4.75
N GLN A 301 11.47 3.83 4.69
CA GLN A 301 11.07 3.19 3.44
C GLN A 301 9.85 3.91 2.82
N GLU A 302 8.90 4.34 3.67
CA GLU A 302 7.71 5.08 3.27
C GLU A 302 7.79 6.53 3.77
N THR A 303 8.00 7.46 2.85
CA THR A 303 8.15 8.89 3.13
C THR A 303 6.82 9.64 2.94
N LEU A 304 6.69 10.84 3.49
CA LEU A 304 5.52 11.70 3.19
C LEU A 304 5.43 12.06 1.70
N TYR A 305 6.56 12.10 0.98
CA TYR A 305 6.53 12.30 -0.47
C TYR A 305 5.89 11.09 -1.19
N ASP A 306 6.10 9.87 -0.71
CA ASP A 306 5.44 8.69 -1.25
C ASP A 306 3.93 8.79 -1.05
N GLY A 307 3.48 9.16 0.15
CA GLY A 307 2.05 9.42 0.43
C GLY A 307 1.46 10.51 -0.48
N TYR A 308 2.21 11.59 -0.77
CA TYR A 308 1.79 12.60 -1.72
C TYR A 308 1.62 12.03 -3.16
N VAL A 309 2.59 11.25 -3.64
CA VAL A 309 2.49 10.62 -4.97
C VAL A 309 1.30 9.67 -5.05
N VAL A 310 1.03 8.90 -4.01
CA VAL A 310 -0.16 8.05 -3.90
C VAL A 310 -1.44 8.87 -4.03
N ASN A 311 -1.56 9.97 -3.28
CA ASN A 311 -2.71 10.87 -3.37
C ASN A 311 -2.89 11.47 -4.78
N ALA A 312 -1.80 11.84 -5.45
CA ALA A 312 -1.86 12.37 -6.83
C ALA A 312 -2.36 11.31 -7.84
N ILE A 313 -1.99 10.04 -7.64
CA ILE A 313 -2.51 8.95 -8.46
C ILE A 313 -4.00 8.71 -8.16
N MET A 314 -4.43 8.76 -6.89
CA MET A 314 -5.85 8.63 -6.51
C MET A 314 -6.71 9.76 -7.11
N ASP A 315 -6.26 11.02 -7.04
CA ASP A 315 -6.95 12.14 -7.70
C ASP A 315 -7.05 11.93 -9.22
N THR A 316 -6.01 11.33 -9.82
CA THR A 316 -6.02 11.00 -11.25
C THR A 316 -7.04 9.90 -11.56
N CYS A 317 -7.24 8.92 -10.65
CA CYS A 317 -8.30 7.93 -10.79
C CYS A 317 -9.69 8.58 -10.87
N TYR A 318 -10.00 9.53 -10.00
CA TYR A 318 -11.29 10.24 -10.04
C TYR A 318 -11.45 11.10 -11.30
N ARG A 319 -10.41 11.77 -11.77
CA ARG A 319 -10.45 12.49 -13.06
C ARG A 319 -10.72 11.53 -14.21
N SER A 320 -9.99 10.40 -14.26
CA SER A 320 -10.16 9.38 -15.30
C SER A 320 -11.55 8.75 -15.28
N ALA A 321 -12.08 8.42 -14.11
CA ALA A 321 -13.45 7.88 -13.99
C ALA A 321 -14.51 8.87 -14.52
N THR A 322 -14.29 10.17 -14.31
CA THR A 322 -15.17 11.24 -14.81
C THR A 322 -15.03 11.44 -16.31
N SER A 323 -13.82 11.56 -16.83
CA SER A 323 -13.53 11.80 -18.25
C SER A 323 -13.70 10.54 -19.11
N ARG A 324 -13.62 9.35 -18.50
CA ARG A 324 -13.59 8.04 -19.17
C ARG A 324 -12.42 7.89 -20.15
N ALA A 325 -11.31 8.50 -19.82
CA ALA A 325 -10.09 8.51 -20.63
C ALA A 325 -8.85 8.32 -19.75
N TRP A 326 -7.71 8.05 -20.39
CA TRP A 326 -6.42 8.13 -19.73
C TRP A 326 -6.16 9.57 -19.31
N GLU A 327 -5.85 9.78 -18.03
CA GLU A 327 -5.53 11.07 -17.46
C GLU A 327 -4.09 11.12 -16.98
N PRO A 328 -3.35 12.21 -17.24
CA PRO A 328 -1.98 12.34 -16.79
C PRO A 328 -1.91 12.46 -15.27
N VAL A 329 -0.90 11.82 -14.67
CA VAL A 329 -0.58 12.02 -13.25
C VAL A 329 0.15 13.35 -13.09
N GLU A 330 -0.50 14.29 -12.41
CA GLU A 330 0.03 15.62 -12.15
C GLU A 330 0.75 15.65 -10.81
N LEU A 331 2.06 15.87 -10.84
CA LEU A 331 2.90 16.02 -9.65
C LEU A 331 3.48 17.44 -9.63
N PHE A 332 3.46 18.13 -8.47
CA PHE A 332 4.07 19.45 -8.34
C PHE A 332 5.59 19.41 -8.56
N GLU A 333 6.24 18.29 -8.21
CA GLU A 333 7.61 17.96 -8.55
C GLU A 333 7.77 16.44 -8.65
N TRP A 334 8.76 15.99 -9.40
CA TRP A 334 9.18 14.59 -9.44
C TRP A 334 10.56 14.45 -8.81
N ARG A 335 10.69 13.63 -7.77
CA ARG A 335 11.92 13.39 -7.01
C ARG A 335 12.66 12.11 -7.41
N GLY A 336 12.08 11.31 -8.32
CA GLY A 336 12.74 10.14 -8.91
C GLY A 336 13.67 10.55 -10.05
N GLY A 337 14.56 9.64 -10.46
CA GLY A 337 15.38 9.79 -11.65
C GLY A 337 14.62 9.45 -12.93
N GLU A 338 15.32 9.48 -14.07
CA GLU A 338 14.84 8.89 -15.32
C GLU A 338 14.88 7.37 -15.22
N THR A 339 13.82 6.71 -15.60
CA THR A 339 13.76 5.25 -15.61
C THR A 339 13.83 4.75 -17.06
N PRO A 340 14.86 3.94 -17.42
CA PRO A 340 14.95 3.39 -18.76
C PRO A 340 13.72 2.52 -19.06
N ARG A 341 13.30 2.56 -20.32
CA ARG A 341 12.24 1.64 -20.77
C ARG A 341 12.74 0.20 -20.69
N ILE A 342 11.83 -0.68 -20.29
CA ILE A 342 12.04 -2.11 -20.35
C ILE A 342 12.27 -2.46 -21.82
N THR A 343 13.48 -2.87 -22.12
CA THR A 343 13.85 -3.39 -23.44
C THR A 343 14.09 -4.88 -23.26
N GLY A 344 13.24 -5.70 -23.87
CA GLY A 344 13.48 -7.14 -23.84
C GLY A 344 14.88 -7.45 -24.33
N THR A 345 15.71 -8.07 -23.51
CA THR A 345 16.95 -8.70 -23.96
C THR A 345 16.55 -9.92 -24.74
N HIS A 346 16.77 -9.90 -26.05
CA HIS A 346 16.48 -11.04 -26.90
C HIS A 346 17.75 -11.89 -27.07
N ASP A 347 17.67 -13.14 -26.64
CA ASP A 347 18.68 -14.13 -27.03
C ASP A 347 18.72 -14.23 -28.56
N THR A 348 19.91 -14.47 -29.08
CA THR A 348 20.09 -14.73 -30.52
C THR A 348 20.62 -16.13 -30.72
N TYR A 349 20.18 -16.75 -31.81
CA TYR A 349 20.68 -18.01 -32.28
C TYR A 349 20.91 -17.92 -33.80
N GLU A 350 22.13 -18.10 -34.22
CA GLU A 350 22.55 -17.98 -35.66
C GLU A 350 22.11 -16.67 -36.32
N GLY A 351 22.23 -15.53 -35.58
CA GLY A 351 21.87 -14.21 -36.08
C GLY A 351 20.38 -13.89 -36.07
N ARG A 352 19.53 -14.80 -35.63
CA ARG A 352 18.08 -14.64 -35.50
C ARG A 352 17.68 -14.47 -34.05
N VAL A 353 16.62 -13.70 -33.79
CA VAL A 353 16.08 -13.42 -32.46
C VAL A 353 15.32 -14.64 -31.95
N VAL A 354 15.67 -15.14 -30.77
CA VAL A 354 14.93 -16.22 -30.10
C VAL A 354 13.66 -15.65 -29.44
N ILE A 355 12.51 -16.00 -30.01
CA ILE A 355 11.20 -15.57 -29.45
C ILE A 355 10.77 -16.46 -28.30
N LYS A 356 11.00 -17.78 -28.43
CA LYS A 356 10.66 -18.78 -27.42
C LYS A 356 11.67 -19.91 -27.42
N ARG A 357 11.97 -20.42 -26.22
CA ARG A 357 12.75 -21.63 -26.02
C ARG A 357 11.94 -22.59 -25.14
N GLU A 358 11.89 -23.86 -25.53
CA GLU A 358 11.13 -24.89 -24.84
C GLU A 358 11.93 -26.21 -24.85
N THR A 359 12.16 -26.80 -23.67
CA THR A 359 12.73 -28.12 -23.55
C THR A 359 11.66 -29.16 -23.79
N LEU A 360 11.87 -30.02 -24.80
CA LEU A 360 10.95 -31.10 -25.13
C LEU A 360 11.10 -32.27 -24.16
N PRO A 361 10.09 -33.16 -24.06
CA PRO A 361 10.14 -34.34 -23.16
C PRO A 361 11.31 -35.28 -23.42
N ASP A 362 11.87 -35.30 -24.61
CA ASP A 362 13.04 -36.11 -25.04
C ASP A 362 14.38 -35.41 -24.76
N GLY A 363 14.35 -34.25 -24.11
CA GLY A 363 15.56 -33.48 -23.78
C GLY A 363 16.04 -32.54 -24.85
N ARG A 364 15.48 -32.58 -26.08
CA ARG A 364 15.81 -31.61 -27.14
C ARG A 364 15.24 -30.24 -26.82
N VAL A 365 15.82 -29.20 -27.42
CA VAL A 365 15.35 -27.81 -27.25
C VAL A 365 14.71 -27.34 -28.56
N LYS A 366 13.42 -26.98 -28.48
CA LYS A 366 12.71 -26.30 -29.55
C LYS A 366 12.85 -24.78 -29.36
N MET A 367 13.18 -24.06 -30.41
CA MET A 367 13.20 -22.61 -30.44
C MET A 367 12.28 -22.10 -31.56
N ILE A 368 11.59 -20.98 -31.28
CA ILE A 368 10.94 -20.16 -32.31
C ILE A 368 11.88 -18.98 -32.54
N LEU A 369 12.37 -18.88 -33.77
CA LEU A 369 13.31 -17.84 -34.20
C LEU A 369 12.60 -16.85 -35.11
N LYS A 370 12.94 -15.56 -34.98
CA LYS A 370 12.50 -14.50 -35.88
C LYS A 370 13.70 -13.95 -36.63
N ASP A 371 13.58 -13.89 -37.94
CA ASP A 371 14.55 -13.20 -38.78
C ASP A 371 14.38 -11.68 -38.62
N PRO A 372 15.43 -10.93 -38.24
CA PRO A 372 15.30 -9.49 -37.98
C PRO A 372 15.13 -8.67 -39.27
N GLU A 373 15.51 -9.18 -40.45
CA GLU A 373 15.43 -8.48 -41.74
C GLU A 373 14.09 -8.75 -42.45
N SER A 374 13.71 -10.03 -42.59
CA SER A 374 12.46 -10.39 -43.28
C SER A 374 11.24 -10.34 -42.36
N GLY A 375 11.42 -10.50 -41.04
CA GLY A 375 10.36 -10.63 -40.04
C GLY A 375 9.74 -12.04 -39.99
N ASP A 376 10.24 -13.00 -40.77
CA ASP A 376 9.72 -14.36 -40.81
C ASP A 376 10.04 -15.15 -39.54
N PHE A 377 9.18 -16.11 -39.20
CA PHE A 377 9.36 -17.01 -38.06
C PHE A 377 9.67 -18.44 -38.53
N GLU A 378 10.57 -19.10 -37.80
CA GLU A 378 10.97 -20.48 -38.05
C GLU A 378 11.06 -21.27 -36.74
N ASP A 379 10.57 -22.51 -36.76
CA ASP A 379 10.75 -23.49 -35.69
C ASP A 379 12.06 -24.26 -35.90
N VAL A 380 12.96 -24.24 -34.93
CA VAL A 380 14.22 -25.00 -34.94
C VAL A 380 14.27 -25.91 -33.72
N VAL A 381 14.68 -27.16 -33.93
CA VAL A 381 14.88 -28.11 -32.82
C VAL A 381 16.34 -28.54 -32.81
N ILE A 382 17.00 -28.34 -31.69
CA ILE A 382 18.42 -28.69 -31.47
C ILE A 382 18.55 -29.75 -30.37
N ALA A 383 19.70 -30.41 -30.29
CA ALA A 383 20.00 -31.26 -29.14
C ALA A 383 20.04 -30.44 -27.88
N GLY A 384 19.49 -30.95 -26.79
CA GLY A 384 19.66 -30.35 -25.46
C GLY A 384 21.11 -30.46 -24.99
N GLU A 385 21.53 -29.50 -24.14
CA GLU A 385 22.84 -29.54 -23.49
C GLU A 385 22.93 -30.64 -22.45
#